data_350aa7901d7126bd17bb8b2ed161926f
#
_entry.id   350aa7901d7126bd17bb8b2ed161926f
#
_cell.length_a   1.000
_cell.length_b   1.000
_cell.length_c   1.000
_cell.angle_alpha   90.00
_cell.angle_beta   90.00
_cell.angle_gamma   90.00
#
_symmetry.space_group_name_H-M   'P 1'
#
loop_
_entity.id
_entity.type
_entity.pdbx_description
1 polymer ?
#
loop_
_entity_poly.entity_id
_entity_poly.type
_entity_poly.pdbx_seq_one_letter_code
_entity_poly.pdbx_strand_id
1 'polypeptide(L)'
;MVSFKLFAGTNIGLRENNEDNFTVCPDLTSNNWIVPADYQQAIQLGKLGCVMVVADGMGGQNAGEVASAIAIETVQEMLASENIPTGVENKASSIKDYLKKIIFEADVRVKEYSLKNPEAEGMGSTIVIAWAISRKLYVAWLGDSRAYSFVAEKGIGRMSKDHSYVQQLVDAGKLTDTEAMNHPNSNIITRSLGDNAQKAKADVAEYDLVKGEVILLCSDGLCGVCKDEEIGGIIEDSKDNLQLCKEQLTEAALNHGGSDNITITLFQVCDIDESQETRSPEKGQQSKRRFTPLNIFVCLLLAFLLGMLLFAGSKIFKENTPPQPEYSIKLLLEKDTLEYGKTIEFKVEGIYRHYILKYDPKIIKVNTKTSQISLKANKNVAGKGEKAMFKVTCKEDTAKYDIKYIYLKKRKPSYKDMLGGGEADIKGNSNTNGKNKSDENKTDENHAGDNKGTVPTVTASGDAAASIVTN
;
A
#
# COMPACT_ATOMS: atom_id res chain seq x y z
N MET A 1 -31.38 9.27 -16.75
CA MET A 1 -31.13 8.79 -15.36
C MET A 1 -30.40 7.46 -15.44
N VAL A 2 -29.62 7.08 -14.43
CA VAL A 2 -28.94 5.77 -14.36
C VAL A 2 -29.65 4.92 -13.32
N SER A 3 -29.96 3.67 -13.67
CA SER A 3 -30.43 2.67 -12.71
C SER A 3 -29.36 1.60 -12.51
N PHE A 4 -29.24 1.08 -11.29
CA PHE A 4 -28.18 0.15 -10.93
C PHE A 4 -28.63 -0.84 -9.85
N LYS A 5 -27.89 -1.95 -9.75
CA LYS A 5 -27.91 -2.88 -8.62
C LYS A 5 -26.60 -2.77 -7.86
N LEU A 6 -26.60 -3.18 -6.59
CA LEU A 6 -25.46 -3.10 -5.72
C LEU A 6 -25.42 -4.30 -4.78
N PHE A 7 -24.23 -4.90 -4.61
CA PHE A 7 -24.00 -5.93 -3.61
C PHE A 7 -22.60 -5.76 -3.00
N ALA A 8 -22.46 -5.98 -1.70
CA ALA A 8 -21.18 -5.88 -1.03
C ALA A 8 -21.10 -6.81 0.17
N GLY A 9 -19.89 -7.28 0.48
CA GLY A 9 -19.62 -8.09 1.65
C GLY A 9 -18.15 -8.45 1.78
N THR A 10 -17.80 -8.95 2.95
CA THR A 10 -16.45 -9.41 3.29
C THR A 10 -16.46 -10.86 3.74
N ASN A 11 -15.31 -11.51 3.70
CA ASN A 11 -15.03 -12.85 4.23
C ASN A 11 -13.67 -12.83 4.91
N ILE A 12 -13.57 -13.45 6.08
CA ILE A 12 -12.34 -13.46 6.87
C ILE A 12 -11.20 -14.30 6.25
N GLY A 13 -11.53 -15.19 5.28
CA GLY A 13 -10.55 -16.14 4.75
C GLY A 13 -10.04 -17.10 5.81
N LEU A 14 -8.73 -17.37 5.81
CA LEU A 14 -8.06 -18.19 6.83
C LEU A 14 -7.38 -17.35 7.93
N ARG A 15 -7.63 -16.05 7.98
CA ARG A 15 -7.10 -15.14 9.03
C ARG A 15 -7.86 -15.33 10.33
N GLU A 16 -7.24 -14.98 11.46
CA GLU A 16 -7.89 -14.96 12.78
C GLU A 16 -8.82 -13.74 12.94
N ASN A 17 -8.43 -12.60 12.34
CA ASN A 17 -9.18 -11.35 12.39
C ASN A 17 -9.47 -10.85 10.96
N ASN A 18 -10.49 -10.03 10.84
CA ASN A 18 -10.78 -9.32 9.60
C ASN A 18 -10.32 -7.87 9.72
N GLU A 19 -9.21 -7.54 9.07
CA GLU A 19 -8.65 -6.20 9.03
C GLU A 19 -9.20 -5.37 7.84
N ASP A 20 -9.89 -6.03 6.90
CA ASP A 20 -10.62 -5.36 5.83
C ASP A 20 -11.85 -4.63 6.37
N ASN A 21 -12.17 -3.50 5.76
CA ASN A 21 -13.40 -2.79 6.01
C ASN A 21 -14.00 -2.25 4.69
N PHE A 22 -15.32 -2.08 4.67
CA PHE A 22 -15.99 -1.54 3.50
C PHE A 22 -17.26 -0.79 3.91
N THR A 23 -17.73 0.07 3.03
CA THR A 23 -19.03 0.71 3.18
C THR A 23 -19.61 1.08 1.82
N VAL A 24 -20.94 1.17 1.76
CA VAL A 24 -21.63 1.64 0.59
C VAL A 24 -22.73 2.63 0.98
N CYS A 25 -22.96 3.62 0.15
CA CYS A 25 -24.12 4.51 0.24
C CYS A 25 -24.80 4.56 -1.12
N PRO A 26 -25.97 3.92 -1.29
CA PRO A 26 -26.68 3.86 -2.57
C PRO A 26 -27.17 5.23 -3.03
N ASP A 27 -27.48 6.11 -2.09
CA ASP A 27 -27.86 7.51 -2.36
C ASP A 27 -27.30 8.41 -1.26
N LEU A 28 -26.27 9.17 -1.59
CA LEU A 28 -25.64 10.11 -0.66
C LEU A 28 -26.61 11.21 -0.15
N THR A 29 -27.70 11.45 -0.86
CA THR A 29 -28.73 12.41 -0.39
C THR A 29 -29.42 11.90 0.87
N SER A 30 -29.55 10.59 1.03
CA SER A 30 -30.20 9.96 2.19
C SER A 30 -29.27 9.71 3.39
N ASN A 31 -27.96 9.80 3.19
CA ASN A 31 -26.94 9.42 4.19
C ASN A 31 -27.11 8.00 4.76
N ASN A 32 -27.71 7.10 3.97
CA ASN A 32 -27.97 5.74 4.40
C ASN A 32 -26.76 4.84 4.06
N TRP A 33 -25.80 4.76 4.96
CA TRP A 33 -24.62 3.92 4.84
C TRP A 33 -24.93 2.50 5.32
N ILE A 34 -24.65 1.51 4.49
CA ILE A 34 -25.10 0.14 4.68
C ILE A 34 -23.91 -0.83 4.60
N VAL A 35 -23.89 -1.78 5.56
CA VAL A 35 -22.94 -2.88 5.63
C VAL A 35 -23.66 -4.08 6.29
N PRO A 36 -23.78 -5.24 5.66
CA PRO A 36 -23.57 -5.53 4.24
C PRO A 36 -24.66 -4.89 3.35
N ALA A 37 -24.34 -4.64 2.08
CA ALA A 37 -25.29 -4.09 1.11
C ALA A 37 -25.85 -5.20 0.21
N ASP A 38 -27.16 -5.24 0.08
CA ASP A 38 -27.89 -6.15 -0.79
C ASP A 38 -29.04 -5.41 -1.51
N TYR A 39 -28.75 -4.90 -2.70
CA TYR A 39 -29.70 -4.25 -3.58
C TYR A 39 -29.81 -5.02 -4.90
N GLN A 40 -30.46 -6.19 -4.84
CA GLN A 40 -30.72 -7.05 -6.01
C GLN A 40 -31.73 -6.44 -6.98
N GLN A 41 -32.59 -5.52 -6.51
CA GLN A 41 -33.50 -4.77 -7.36
C GLN A 41 -32.84 -3.48 -7.82
N ALA A 42 -33.06 -3.14 -9.09
CA ALA A 42 -32.51 -1.91 -9.65
C ALA A 42 -33.13 -0.68 -8.98
N ILE A 43 -32.26 0.22 -8.52
CA ILE A 43 -32.61 1.51 -7.94
C ILE A 43 -32.09 2.65 -8.81
N GLN A 44 -32.68 3.84 -8.67
CA GLN A 44 -32.26 5.00 -9.44
C GLN A 44 -31.10 5.71 -8.76
N LEU A 45 -30.12 6.15 -9.53
CA LEU A 45 -29.03 6.96 -9.03
C LEU A 45 -29.53 8.34 -8.58
N GLY A 46 -29.32 8.66 -7.31
CA GLY A 46 -29.72 9.93 -6.71
C GLY A 46 -28.87 11.12 -7.23
N LYS A 47 -29.28 12.35 -6.86
CA LYS A 47 -28.62 13.60 -7.29
C LYS A 47 -27.15 13.65 -6.88
N LEU A 48 -26.82 13.24 -5.66
CA LEU A 48 -25.44 13.19 -5.14
C LEU A 48 -24.75 11.87 -5.45
N GLY A 49 -25.46 10.93 -6.07
CA GLY A 49 -24.89 9.66 -6.54
C GLY A 49 -24.79 8.58 -5.48
N CYS A 50 -24.09 7.52 -5.85
CA CYS A 50 -23.80 6.33 -5.06
C CYS A 50 -22.29 6.22 -4.81
N VAL A 51 -21.89 5.76 -3.61
CA VAL A 51 -20.49 5.54 -3.24
C VAL A 51 -20.29 4.13 -2.74
N MET A 52 -19.16 3.54 -3.15
CA MET A 52 -18.63 2.28 -2.64
C MET A 52 -17.19 2.52 -2.18
N VAL A 53 -16.79 1.87 -1.09
CA VAL A 53 -15.45 1.99 -0.51
C VAL A 53 -14.99 0.62 -0.03
N VAL A 54 -13.72 0.30 -0.30
CA VAL A 54 -13.00 -0.82 0.31
C VAL A 54 -11.71 -0.27 0.90
N ALA A 55 -11.38 -0.73 2.10
CA ALA A 55 -10.16 -0.40 2.82
C ALA A 55 -9.59 -1.69 3.42
N ASP A 56 -8.35 -2.01 3.09
CA ASP A 56 -7.60 -3.17 3.56
C ASP A 56 -6.61 -2.70 4.62
N GLY A 57 -6.85 -3.15 5.85
CA GLY A 57 -6.08 -2.74 7.01
C GLY A 57 -4.81 -3.55 7.17
N MET A 58 -3.71 -2.89 7.50
CA MET A 58 -2.42 -3.53 7.75
C MET A 58 -1.82 -3.03 9.05
N GLY A 59 -1.32 -3.98 9.87
CA GLY A 59 -0.69 -3.68 11.15
C GLY A 59 -0.54 -4.94 12.01
N GLY A 60 0.29 -4.88 13.07
CA GLY A 60 0.36 -5.96 14.06
C GLY A 60 -0.70 -5.78 15.16
N GLN A 61 -1.16 -6.90 15.79
CA GLN A 61 -2.02 -6.91 16.98
C GLN A 61 -3.31 -6.06 16.87
N ASN A 62 -4.14 -6.28 15.84
CA ASN A 62 -5.44 -5.61 15.60
C ASN A 62 -5.36 -4.13 15.18
N ALA A 63 -4.18 -3.59 14.88
CA ALA A 63 -4.05 -2.20 14.48
C ALA A 63 -4.52 -1.95 13.03
N GLY A 64 -4.49 -2.97 12.15
CA GLY A 64 -5.01 -2.89 10.79
C GLY A 64 -6.51 -2.66 10.74
N GLU A 65 -7.28 -3.39 11.57
CA GLU A 65 -8.73 -3.20 11.70
C GLU A 65 -9.10 -1.77 12.09
N VAL A 66 -8.33 -1.16 13.00
CA VAL A 66 -8.54 0.23 13.42
C VAL A 66 -8.23 1.20 12.28
N ALA A 67 -7.16 0.97 11.52
CA ALA A 67 -6.77 1.85 10.43
C ALA A 67 -7.82 1.85 9.30
N SER A 68 -8.32 0.67 8.90
CA SER A 68 -9.38 0.54 7.90
C SER A 68 -10.70 1.13 8.38
N ALA A 69 -11.05 0.97 9.66
CA ALA A 69 -12.24 1.58 10.25
C ALA A 69 -12.17 3.12 10.20
N ILE A 70 -11.05 3.73 10.62
CA ILE A 70 -10.84 5.18 10.54
C ILE A 70 -10.97 5.68 9.10
N ALA A 71 -10.44 4.92 8.13
CA ALA A 71 -10.56 5.27 6.71
C ALA A 71 -12.04 5.31 6.27
N ILE A 72 -12.82 4.29 6.61
CA ILE A 72 -14.25 4.20 6.30
C ILE A 72 -15.03 5.32 6.99
N GLU A 73 -14.85 5.53 8.29
CA GLU A 73 -15.52 6.58 9.05
C GLU A 73 -15.24 7.97 8.49
N THR A 74 -14.01 8.23 8.07
CA THR A 74 -13.64 9.51 7.44
C THR A 74 -14.37 9.73 6.11
N VAL A 75 -14.50 8.69 5.29
CA VAL A 75 -15.27 8.77 4.04
C VAL A 75 -16.74 9.05 4.32
N GLN A 76 -17.34 8.31 5.27
CA GLN A 76 -18.76 8.48 5.65
C GLN A 76 -19.03 9.91 6.15
N GLU A 77 -18.17 10.42 7.03
CA GLU A 77 -18.31 11.78 7.56
C GLU A 77 -18.18 12.85 6.45
N MET A 78 -17.14 12.75 5.64
CA MET A 78 -16.90 13.78 4.61
C MET A 78 -17.89 13.71 3.45
N LEU A 79 -18.43 12.53 3.14
CA LEU A 79 -19.46 12.35 2.12
C LEU A 79 -20.89 12.36 2.66
N ALA A 80 -21.08 12.63 3.97
CA ALA A 80 -22.41 13.01 4.46
C ALA A 80 -22.94 14.21 3.67
N SER A 81 -24.22 14.19 3.30
CA SER A 81 -24.81 15.15 2.34
C SER A 81 -24.62 16.60 2.77
N GLU A 82 -24.64 16.88 4.06
CA GLU A 82 -24.41 18.19 4.66
C GLU A 82 -22.95 18.66 4.60
N ASN A 83 -22.01 17.74 4.49
CA ASN A 83 -20.56 18.02 4.49
C ASN A 83 -19.99 18.13 3.07
N ILE A 84 -20.72 17.66 2.04
CA ILE A 84 -20.30 17.80 0.64
C ILE A 84 -20.35 19.29 0.26
N PRO A 85 -19.23 19.91 -0.16
CA PRO A 85 -19.23 21.32 -0.53
C PRO A 85 -20.20 21.59 -1.69
N THR A 86 -21.01 22.64 -1.55
CA THR A 86 -22.01 23.02 -2.57
C THR A 86 -21.38 23.16 -3.95
N GLY A 87 -21.93 22.46 -4.92
CA GLY A 87 -21.52 22.51 -6.33
C GLY A 87 -20.33 21.62 -6.68
N VAL A 88 -19.83 20.79 -5.75
CA VAL A 88 -18.80 19.78 -6.05
C VAL A 88 -19.29 18.86 -7.15
N GLU A 89 -20.56 18.47 -7.09
CA GLU A 89 -21.22 17.57 -8.05
C GLU A 89 -21.31 18.13 -9.48
N ASN A 90 -21.08 19.42 -9.67
CA ASN A 90 -21.25 20.08 -10.96
C ASN A 90 -19.98 20.11 -11.81
N LYS A 91 -18.81 19.74 -11.25
CA LYS A 91 -17.54 19.78 -11.97
C LYS A 91 -16.67 18.55 -11.65
N ALA A 92 -16.25 17.86 -12.69
CA ALA A 92 -15.35 16.70 -12.57
C ALA A 92 -14.06 17.00 -11.78
N SER A 93 -13.44 18.18 -12.00
CA SER A 93 -12.24 18.58 -11.25
C SER A 93 -12.53 18.71 -9.76
N SER A 94 -13.68 19.30 -9.40
CA SER A 94 -14.07 19.49 -7.98
C SER A 94 -14.31 18.14 -7.28
N ILE A 95 -14.93 17.16 -7.96
CA ILE A 95 -15.12 15.80 -7.45
C ILE A 95 -13.76 15.14 -7.22
N LYS A 96 -12.87 15.19 -8.21
CA LYS A 96 -11.52 14.60 -8.12
C LYS A 96 -10.70 15.20 -6.98
N ASP A 97 -10.73 16.52 -6.83
CA ASP A 97 -10.00 17.21 -5.77
C ASP A 97 -10.60 16.90 -4.39
N TYR A 98 -11.92 16.75 -4.32
CA TYR A 98 -12.61 16.39 -3.08
C TYR A 98 -12.29 14.96 -2.66
N LEU A 99 -12.27 13.99 -3.58
CA LEU A 99 -11.85 12.62 -3.30
C LEU A 99 -10.40 12.55 -2.79
N LYS A 100 -9.49 13.32 -3.40
CA LYS A 100 -8.10 13.42 -2.89
C LYS A 100 -8.05 14.00 -1.48
N LYS A 101 -8.89 14.99 -1.19
CA LYS A 101 -9.00 15.60 0.14
C LYS A 101 -9.50 14.58 1.18
N ILE A 102 -10.48 13.76 0.82
CA ILE A 102 -11.00 12.68 1.69
C ILE A 102 -9.89 11.71 2.06
N ILE A 103 -9.14 11.20 1.06
CA ILE A 103 -8.04 10.26 1.31
C ILE A 103 -6.91 10.90 2.12
N PHE A 104 -6.62 12.17 1.88
CA PHE A 104 -5.64 12.91 2.68
C PHE A 104 -6.09 13.07 4.14
N GLU A 105 -7.37 13.38 4.39
CA GLU A 105 -7.92 13.48 5.74
C GLU A 105 -7.89 12.14 6.46
N ALA A 106 -8.21 11.04 5.76
CA ALA A 106 -8.11 9.70 6.30
C ALA A 106 -6.66 9.37 6.73
N ASP A 107 -5.66 9.72 5.91
CA ASP A 107 -4.25 9.57 6.25
C ASP A 107 -3.85 10.35 7.51
N VAL A 108 -4.32 11.60 7.63
CA VAL A 108 -4.07 12.43 8.82
C VAL A 108 -4.64 11.76 10.06
N ARG A 109 -5.89 11.27 10.02
CA ARG A 109 -6.56 10.66 11.17
C ARG A 109 -5.91 9.33 11.58
N VAL A 110 -5.51 8.50 10.62
CA VAL A 110 -4.78 7.24 10.89
C VAL A 110 -3.45 7.55 11.59
N LYS A 111 -2.68 8.53 11.08
CA LYS A 111 -1.42 8.97 11.69
C LYS A 111 -1.60 9.55 13.09
N GLU A 112 -2.62 10.38 13.28
CA GLU A 112 -2.91 10.95 14.59
C GLU A 112 -3.31 9.90 15.62
N TYR A 113 -4.07 8.88 15.20
CA TYR A 113 -4.42 7.75 16.06
C TYR A 113 -3.19 6.96 16.47
N SER A 114 -2.34 6.58 15.51
CA SER A 114 -1.09 5.87 15.74
C SER A 114 -0.14 6.64 16.70
N LEU A 115 -0.07 7.97 16.58
CA LEU A 115 0.74 8.80 17.47
C LEU A 115 0.21 8.85 18.92
N LYS A 116 -1.10 8.71 19.12
CA LYS A 116 -1.75 8.74 20.43
C LYS A 116 -1.80 7.37 21.10
N ASN A 117 -1.64 6.29 20.34
CA ASN A 117 -1.78 4.90 20.79
C ASN A 117 -0.55 4.10 20.37
N PRO A 118 0.43 3.92 21.27
CA PRO A 118 1.68 3.22 20.95
C PRO A 118 1.50 1.79 20.44
N GLU A 119 0.44 1.11 20.88
CA GLU A 119 0.07 -0.24 20.43
C GLU A 119 -0.36 -0.28 18.95
N ALA A 120 -0.72 0.86 18.38
CA ALA A 120 -1.10 1.04 16.99
C ALA A 120 0.05 1.60 16.12
N GLU A 121 1.29 1.58 16.64
CA GLU A 121 2.45 2.06 15.90
C GLU A 121 2.64 1.28 14.59
N GLY A 122 2.78 2.01 13.48
CA GLY A 122 2.96 1.40 12.15
C GLY A 122 1.70 0.86 11.51
N MET A 123 0.52 1.09 12.10
CA MET A 123 -0.74 0.77 11.43
C MET A 123 -0.91 1.56 10.15
N GLY A 124 -1.60 0.98 9.19
CA GLY A 124 -1.93 1.60 7.92
C GLY A 124 -3.15 0.95 7.27
N SER A 125 -3.58 1.51 6.16
CA SER A 125 -4.63 0.92 5.35
C SER A 125 -4.48 1.31 3.89
N THR A 126 -4.93 0.45 2.99
CA THR A 126 -5.29 0.85 1.64
C THR A 126 -6.62 1.59 1.65
N ILE A 127 -6.98 2.21 0.55
CA ILE A 127 -8.33 2.69 0.31
C ILE A 127 -8.62 2.78 -1.19
N VAL A 128 -9.78 2.29 -1.61
CA VAL A 128 -10.34 2.53 -2.94
C VAL A 128 -11.77 3.01 -2.80
N ILE A 129 -12.09 4.13 -3.45
CA ILE A 129 -13.40 4.79 -3.43
C ILE A 129 -13.91 4.87 -4.85
N ALA A 130 -15.14 4.41 -5.10
CA ALA A 130 -15.83 4.62 -6.35
C ALA A 130 -17.10 5.46 -6.11
N TRP A 131 -17.17 6.65 -6.71
CA TRP A 131 -18.30 7.55 -6.63
C TRP A 131 -18.99 7.64 -8.00
N ALA A 132 -20.14 6.99 -8.13
CA ALA A 132 -21.01 7.07 -9.30
C ALA A 132 -21.95 8.27 -9.15
N ILE A 133 -21.90 9.20 -10.10
CA ILE A 133 -22.74 10.39 -10.08
C ILE A 133 -23.11 10.78 -11.52
N SER A 134 -24.40 11.08 -11.75
CA SER A 134 -24.92 11.33 -13.09
C SER A 134 -24.66 10.16 -14.05
N ARG A 135 -23.76 10.31 -15.00
CA ARG A 135 -23.35 9.25 -15.95
C ARG A 135 -21.84 8.96 -15.86
N LYS A 136 -21.20 9.37 -14.77
CA LYS A 136 -19.77 9.24 -14.54
C LYS A 136 -19.48 8.41 -13.32
N LEU A 137 -18.34 7.74 -13.35
CA LEU A 137 -17.72 7.09 -12.21
C LEU A 137 -16.38 7.74 -11.92
N TYR A 138 -16.19 8.16 -10.70
CA TYR A 138 -14.91 8.67 -10.21
C TYR A 138 -14.29 7.63 -9.28
N VAL A 139 -13.09 7.17 -9.60
CA VAL A 139 -12.36 6.19 -8.80
C VAL A 139 -11.15 6.87 -8.21
N ALA A 140 -11.02 6.83 -6.87
CA ALA A 140 -9.85 7.33 -6.15
C ALA A 140 -9.24 6.20 -5.33
N TRP A 141 -7.91 6.08 -5.30
CA TRP A 141 -7.26 4.99 -4.57
C TRP A 141 -5.89 5.37 -4.01
N LEU A 142 -5.51 4.63 -2.98
CA LEU A 142 -4.18 4.62 -2.37
C LEU A 142 -3.93 3.20 -1.82
N GLY A 143 -2.92 2.51 -2.34
CA GLY A 143 -2.64 1.11 -2.03
C GLY A 143 -2.77 0.19 -3.24
N ASP A 144 -3.03 -1.08 -3.00
CA ASP A 144 -3.16 -2.15 -3.99
C ASP A 144 -4.53 -2.87 -3.98
N SER A 145 -5.48 -2.39 -3.16
CA SER A 145 -6.89 -2.66 -3.37
C SER A 145 -7.33 -2.12 -4.72
N ARG A 146 -8.10 -2.90 -5.49
CA ARG A 146 -8.33 -2.60 -6.90
C ARG A 146 -9.78 -2.22 -7.20
N ALA A 147 -9.92 -1.43 -8.27
CA ALA A 147 -11.17 -1.21 -8.99
C ALA A 147 -11.08 -1.81 -10.39
N TYR A 148 -12.14 -2.50 -10.79
CA TYR A 148 -12.30 -3.09 -12.12
C TYR A 148 -13.59 -2.65 -12.76
N SER A 149 -13.60 -2.59 -14.11
CA SER A 149 -14.76 -2.50 -14.97
C SER A 149 -14.87 -3.78 -15.78
N PHE A 150 -16.04 -4.38 -15.82
CA PHE A 150 -16.37 -5.48 -16.70
C PHE A 150 -17.50 -5.06 -17.66
N VAL A 151 -17.24 -5.17 -18.96
CA VAL A 151 -18.23 -4.95 -20.02
C VAL A 151 -18.19 -6.18 -20.93
N ALA A 152 -19.34 -6.80 -21.21
CA ALA A 152 -19.40 -8.09 -21.92
C ALA A 152 -18.60 -8.11 -23.22
N GLU A 153 -18.64 -7.02 -24.01
CA GLU A 153 -17.94 -6.95 -25.30
C GLU A 153 -16.43 -6.67 -25.19
N LYS A 154 -15.97 -6.19 -24.01
CA LYS A 154 -14.58 -5.78 -23.77
C LYS A 154 -13.84 -6.66 -22.77
N GLY A 155 -14.61 -7.46 -21.99
CA GLY A 155 -14.09 -8.20 -20.84
C GLY A 155 -13.78 -7.31 -19.63
N ILE A 156 -12.91 -7.80 -18.76
CA ILE A 156 -12.49 -7.11 -17.55
C ILE A 156 -11.31 -6.15 -17.82
N GLY A 157 -11.32 -5.00 -17.19
CA GLY A 157 -10.22 -4.03 -17.23
C GLY A 157 -9.98 -3.39 -15.86
N ARG A 158 -8.72 -3.21 -15.48
CA ARG A 158 -8.35 -2.49 -14.25
C ARG A 158 -8.62 -0.99 -14.41
N MET A 159 -9.30 -0.40 -13.44
CA MET A 159 -9.54 1.05 -13.35
C MET A 159 -8.55 1.73 -12.40
N SER A 160 -7.97 1.00 -11.48
CA SER A 160 -6.91 1.45 -10.59
C SER A 160 -5.57 0.81 -10.95
N LYS A 161 -4.48 1.41 -10.51
CA LYS A 161 -3.12 0.91 -10.68
C LYS A 161 -2.47 0.78 -9.32
N ASP A 162 -1.98 -0.40 -8.99
CA ASP A 162 -1.46 -0.71 -7.66
C ASP A 162 -0.28 0.19 -7.26
N HIS A 163 -0.30 0.65 -6.04
CA HIS A 163 0.84 1.29 -5.41
C HIS A 163 1.69 0.22 -4.70
N SER A 164 2.23 -0.72 -5.47
CA SER A 164 3.06 -1.81 -4.97
C SER A 164 4.46 -1.82 -5.60
N TYR A 165 5.38 -2.51 -4.94
CA TYR A 165 6.74 -2.69 -5.46
C TYR A 165 6.72 -3.48 -6.78
N VAL A 166 5.92 -4.53 -6.85
CA VAL A 166 5.85 -5.37 -8.05
C VAL A 166 5.23 -4.63 -9.22
N GLN A 167 4.25 -3.74 -8.99
CA GLN A 167 3.71 -2.88 -10.05
C GLN A 167 4.78 -1.95 -10.64
N GLN A 168 5.69 -1.42 -9.81
CA GLN A 168 6.81 -0.62 -10.32
C GLN A 168 7.75 -1.44 -11.21
N LEU A 169 7.92 -2.74 -10.93
CA LEU A 169 8.71 -3.63 -11.79
C LEU A 169 7.99 -3.96 -13.10
N VAL A 170 6.67 -4.13 -13.08
CA VAL A 170 5.85 -4.30 -14.29
C VAL A 170 5.94 -3.05 -15.16
N ASP A 171 5.79 -1.86 -14.58
CA ASP A 171 5.92 -0.57 -15.28
C ASP A 171 7.29 -0.37 -15.92
N ALA A 172 8.33 -0.88 -15.27
CA ALA A 172 9.69 -0.85 -15.79
C ALA A 172 9.98 -1.94 -16.85
N GLY A 173 8.98 -2.78 -17.20
CA GLY A 173 9.13 -3.91 -18.12
C GLY A 173 10.03 -5.03 -17.60
N LYS A 174 10.19 -5.14 -16.27
CA LYS A 174 11.04 -6.15 -15.61
C LYS A 174 10.27 -7.39 -15.21
N LEU A 175 8.97 -7.28 -15.06
CA LEU A 175 8.05 -8.38 -14.76
C LEU A 175 6.81 -8.27 -15.65
N THR A 176 6.20 -9.39 -15.94
CA THR A 176 4.82 -9.49 -16.42
C THR A 176 3.86 -9.45 -15.22
N ASP A 177 2.57 -9.20 -15.43
CA ASP A 177 1.56 -9.27 -14.37
C ASP A 177 1.53 -10.63 -13.69
N THR A 178 1.69 -11.72 -14.43
CA THR A 178 1.74 -13.09 -13.89
C THR A 178 2.96 -13.32 -13.00
N GLU A 179 4.13 -12.79 -13.38
CA GLU A 179 5.34 -12.89 -12.57
C GLU A 179 5.23 -12.02 -11.33
N ALA A 180 4.59 -10.86 -11.42
CA ALA A 180 4.34 -9.95 -10.30
C ALA A 180 3.45 -10.60 -9.23
N MET A 181 2.39 -11.30 -9.62
CA MET A 181 1.49 -12.01 -8.71
C MET A 181 2.22 -13.09 -7.90
N ASN A 182 3.19 -13.78 -8.49
CA ASN A 182 3.95 -14.85 -7.84
C ASN A 182 5.28 -14.38 -7.23
N HIS A 183 5.53 -13.09 -7.19
CA HIS A 183 6.80 -12.54 -6.73
C HIS A 183 6.88 -12.59 -5.19
N PRO A 184 8.05 -12.95 -4.58
CA PRO A 184 8.20 -13.00 -3.12
C PRO A 184 7.90 -11.69 -2.38
N ASN A 185 7.92 -10.57 -3.07
CA ASN A 185 7.63 -9.24 -2.56
C ASN A 185 6.33 -8.68 -3.15
N SER A 186 5.37 -9.51 -3.55
CA SER A 186 4.08 -9.08 -4.11
C SER A 186 3.26 -8.26 -3.12
N ASN A 187 3.42 -8.54 -1.82
CA ASN A 187 2.76 -7.87 -0.71
C ASN A 187 3.41 -6.53 -0.27
N ILE A 188 4.45 -6.03 -0.97
CA ILE A 188 5.09 -4.77 -0.58
C ILE A 188 4.34 -3.60 -1.21
N ILE A 189 3.54 -2.92 -0.39
CA ILE A 189 2.85 -1.68 -0.73
C ILE A 189 3.82 -0.50 -0.64
N THR A 190 3.75 0.43 -1.60
CA THR A 190 4.62 1.60 -1.68
C THR A 190 3.93 2.90 -1.28
N ARG A 191 2.60 2.89 -1.18
CA ARG A 191 1.77 4.00 -0.70
C ARG A 191 0.56 3.46 0.04
N SER A 192 0.32 3.95 1.25
CA SER A 192 -0.82 3.61 2.09
C SER A 192 -1.21 4.78 2.98
N LEU A 193 -2.39 4.72 3.58
CA LEU A 193 -2.74 5.56 4.73
C LEU A 193 -1.85 5.18 5.91
N GLY A 194 -1.48 6.13 6.74
CA GLY A 194 -0.69 5.90 7.94
C GLY A 194 0.84 5.83 7.71
N ASP A 195 1.33 5.91 6.46
CA ASP A 195 2.77 5.94 6.18
C ASP A 195 3.40 7.26 6.66
N ASN A 196 4.09 7.22 7.80
CA ASN A 196 4.74 8.39 8.39
C ASN A 196 5.89 8.96 7.53
N ALA A 197 6.42 8.19 6.59
CA ALA A 197 7.51 8.64 5.71
C ALA A 197 7.01 9.52 4.56
N GLN A 198 5.72 9.43 4.21
CA GLN A 198 5.15 10.11 3.04
C GLN A 198 3.80 10.75 3.38
N LYS A 199 3.44 11.80 2.63
CA LYS A 199 2.06 12.30 2.60
C LYS A 199 1.25 11.41 1.67
N ALA A 200 0.01 11.12 2.04
CA ALA A 200 -0.91 10.40 1.16
C ALA A 200 -1.04 11.14 -0.19
N LYS A 201 -0.71 10.43 -1.26
CA LYS A 201 -0.84 10.90 -2.64
C LYS A 201 -1.76 9.93 -3.37
N ALA A 202 -3.06 10.20 -3.29
CA ALA A 202 -4.07 9.42 -3.98
C ALA A 202 -4.03 9.68 -5.49
N ASP A 203 -4.24 8.63 -6.26
CA ASP A 203 -4.54 8.73 -7.68
C ASP A 203 -6.07 8.76 -7.86
N VAL A 204 -6.54 9.47 -8.89
CA VAL A 204 -7.97 9.62 -9.20
C VAL A 204 -8.18 9.58 -10.69
N ALA A 205 -9.13 8.76 -11.13
CA ALA A 205 -9.56 8.66 -12.52
C ALA A 205 -11.06 8.90 -12.67
N GLU A 206 -11.49 9.16 -13.91
CA GLU A 206 -12.88 9.41 -14.29
C GLU A 206 -13.23 8.54 -15.49
N TYR A 207 -14.39 7.92 -15.45
CA TYR A 207 -14.89 7.03 -16.46
C TYR A 207 -16.36 7.36 -16.79
N ASP A 208 -16.79 7.04 -18.00
CA ASP A 208 -18.21 7.06 -18.37
C ASP A 208 -18.84 5.73 -17.99
N LEU A 209 -19.98 5.76 -17.30
CA LEU A 209 -20.77 4.55 -17.03
C LEU A 209 -21.37 4.01 -18.33
N VAL A 210 -21.31 2.71 -18.51
CA VAL A 210 -21.83 1.99 -19.67
C VAL A 210 -22.96 1.06 -19.23
N LYS A 211 -24.05 0.98 -20.01
CA LYS A 211 -25.16 0.05 -19.72
C LYS A 211 -24.67 -1.40 -19.73
N GLY A 212 -25.04 -2.16 -18.70
CA GLY A 212 -24.62 -3.55 -18.49
C GLY A 212 -23.25 -3.70 -17.85
N GLU A 213 -22.52 -2.59 -17.61
CA GLU A 213 -21.22 -2.59 -16.96
C GLU A 213 -21.32 -3.04 -15.49
N VAL A 214 -20.38 -3.89 -15.07
CA VAL A 214 -20.21 -4.25 -13.68
C VAL A 214 -18.91 -3.64 -13.17
N ILE A 215 -19.00 -2.81 -12.14
CA ILE A 215 -17.86 -2.25 -11.40
C ILE A 215 -17.62 -3.13 -10.18
N LEU A 216 -16.37 -3.56 -9.98
CA LEU A 216 -15.92 -4.33 -8.84
C LEU A 216 -14.85 -3.50 -8.09
N LEU A 217 -15.02 -3.33 -6.77
CA LEU A 217 -13.91 -3.00 -5.89
C LEU A 217 -13.58 -4.21 -5.03
N CYS A 218 -12.30 -4.47 -4.80
CA CYS A 218 -11.88 -5.57 -3.94
C CYS A 218 -10.56 -5.27 -3.22
N SER A 219 -10.34 -5.94 -2.07
CA SER A 219 -9.04 -6.05 -1.42
C SER A 219 -8.13 -7.04 -2.16
N ASP A 220 -6.86 -7.10 -1.79
CA ASP A 220 -5.86 -7.98 -2.39
C ASP A 220 -6.12 -9.46 -2.11
N GLY A 221 -6.91 -9.80 -1.06
CA GLY A 221 -7.37 -11.16 -0.81
C GLY A 221 -8.15 -11.79 -1.97
N LEU A 222 -8.73 -10.97 -2.88
CA LEU A 222 -9.25 -11.46 -4.15
C LEU A 222 -8.21 -11.30 -5.26
N CYS A 223 -7.81 -10.08 -5.56
CA CYS A 223 -7.01 -9.77 -6.75
C CYS A 223 -5.51 -10.09 -6.60
N GLY A 224 -5.05 -10.45 -5.42
CA GLY A 224 -3.70 -10.96 -5.18
C GLY A 224 -3.55 -12.45 -5.48
N VAL A 225 -4.67 -13.20 -5.50
CA VAL A 225 -4.66 -14.66 -5.71
C VAL A 225 -5.41 -15.11 -6.98
N CYS A 226 -6.46 -14.39 -7.40
CA CYS A 226 -7.20 -14.65 -8.63
C CYS A 226 -6.68 -13.78 -9.77
N LYS A 227 -6.52 -14.36 -10.97
CA LYS A 227 -6.15 -13.61 -12.16
C LYS A 227 -7.30 -12.76 -12.67
N ASP A 228 -7.00 -11.66 -13.34
CA ASP A 228 -8.02 -10.77 -13.91
C ASP A 228 -8.98 -11.52 -14.85
N GLU A 229 -8.44 -12.45 -15.67
CA GLU A 229 -9.29 -13.24 -16.59
C GLU A 229 -10.24 -14.16 -15.84
N GLU A 230 -9.83 -14.76 -14.73
CA GLU A 230 -10.68 -15.59 -13.87
C GLU A 230 -11.79 -14.77 -13.23
N ILE A 231 -11.44 -13.61 -12.65
CA ILE A 231 -12.39 -12.64 -12.09
C ILE A 231 -13.43 -12.24 -13.16
N GLY A 232 -12.94 -11.91 -14.37
CA GLY A 232 -13.78 -11.52 -15.49
C GLY A 232 -14.75 -12.63 -15.93
N GLY A 233 -14.30 -13.88 -16.00
CA GLY A 233 -15.13 -15.04 -16.31
C GLY A 233 -16.24 -15.26 -15.29
N ILE A 234 -15.92 -15.18 -14.00
CA ILE A 234 -16.92 -15.32 -12.92
C ILE A 234 -17.97 -14.20 -13.01
N ILE A 235 -17.54 -12.95 -13.28
CA ILE A 235 -18.48 -11.85 -13.45
C ILE A 235 -19.39 -12.08 -14.66
N GLU A 236 -18.83 -12.52 -15.81
CA GLU A 236 -19.63 -12.81 -17.01
C GLU A 236 -20.71 -13.85 -16.74
N ASP A 237 -20.37 -14.93 -16.04
CA ASP A 237 -21.27 -16.05 -15.78
C ASP A 237 -22.36 -15.70 -14.75
N SER A 238 -22.11 -14.74 -13.86
CA SER A 238 -22.98 -14.46 -12.70
C SER A 238 -23.47 -13.01 -12.58
N LYS A 239 -23.18 -12.12 -13.55
CA LYS A 239 -23.51 -10.69 -13.49
C LYS A 239 -24.98 -10.37 -13.26
N ASP A 240 -25.90 -11.26 -13.64
CA ASP A 240 -27.34 -11.06 -13.44
C ASP A 240 -27.78 -11.23 -11.99
N ASN A 241 -26.94 -11.89 -11.16
CA ASN A 241 -27.13 -12.09 -9.72
C ASN A 241 -25.85 -11.71 -8.98
N LEU A 242 -25.78 -10.47 -8.46
CA LEU A 242 -24.57 -9.94 -7.81
C LEU A 242 -24.21 -10.68 -6.51
N GLN A 243 -25.21 -11.26 -5.81
CA GLN A 243 -24.92 -12.09 -4.65
C GLN A 243 -24.16 -13.35 -5.06
N LEU A 244 -24.67 -14.08 -6.06
CA LEU A 244 -24.00 -15.28 -6.59
C LEU A 244 -22.59 -14.93 -7.12
N CYS A 245 -22.47 -13.79 -7.82
CA CYS A 245 -21.18 -13.29 -8.32
C CYS A 245 -20.18 -13.10 -7.17
N LYS A 246 -20.59 -12.41 -6.10
CA LYS A 246 -19.75 -12.20 -4.91
C LYS A 246 -19.38 -13.54 -4.24
N GLU A 247 -20.34 -14.46 -4.11
CA GLU A 247 -20.10 -15.77 -3.52
C GLU A 247 -19.07 -16.56 -4.34
N GLN A 248 -19.21 -16.62 -5.67
CA GLN A 248 -18.27 -17.31 -6.56
C GLN A 248 -16.88 -16.66 -6.59
N LEU A 249 -16.79 -15.35 -6.58
CA LEU A 249 -15.51 -14.63 -6.45
C LEU A 249 -14.83 -14.95 -5.12
N THR A 250 -15.59 -15.00 -4.02
CA THR A 250 -15.07 -15.37 -2.72
C THR A 250 -14.60 -16.82 -2.70
N GLU A 251 -15.37 -17.74 -3.27
CA GLU A 251 -15.02 -19.15 -3.36
C GLU A 251 -13.76 -19.36 -4.20
N ALA A 252 -13.61 -18.65 -5.33
CA ALA A 252 -12.38 -18.69 -6.13
C ALA A 252 -11.16 -18.28 -5.30
N ALA A 253 -11.23 -17.16 -4.56
CA ALA A 253 -10.14 -16.74 -3.69
C ALA A 253 -9.82 -17.77 -2.60
N LEU A 254 -10.84 -18.38 -1.98
CA LEU A 254 -10.67 -19.44 -0.99
C LEU A 254 -10.01 -20.70 -1.60
N ASN A 255 -10.38 -21.06 -2.83
CA ASN A 255 -9.79 -22.19 -3.55
C ASN A 255 -8.31 -21.94 -3.93
N HIS A 256 -7.91 -20.69 -4.10
CA HIS A 256 -6.52 -20.27 -4.25
C HIS A 256 -5.77 -20.15 -2.92
N GLY A 257 -6.37 -20.63 -1.83
CA GLY A 257 -5.74 -20.70 -0.51
C GLY A 257 -6.33 -19.80 0.54
N GLY A 258 -7.10 -18.78 0.17
CA GLY A 258 -7.82 -17.90 1.11
C GLY A 258 -6.96 -17.29 2.21
N SER A 259 -5.70 -17.00 1.92
CA SER A 259 -4.68 -16.61 2.91
C SER A 259 -4.90 -15.23 3.51
N ASP A 260 -5.84 -14.44 2.95
CA ASP A 260 -6.17 -13.11 3.42
C ASP A 260 -7.66 -12.86 3.57
N ASN A 261 -8.01 -11.71 4.15
CA ASN A 261 -9.37 -11.20 4.18
C ASN A 261 -9.83 -10.84 2.76
N ILE A 262 -11.07 -11.15 2.40
CA ILE A 262 -11.59 -11.01 1.05
C ILE A 262 -12.79 -10.07 1.09
N THR A 263 -12.64 -8.86 0.60
CA THR A 263 -13.70 -7.86 0.56
C THR A 263 -14.05 -7.49 -0.87
N ILE A 264 -15.34 -7.48 -1.18
CA ILE A 264 -15.88 -7.32 -2.53
C ILE A 264 -17.06 -6.37 -2.49
N THR A 265 -17.07 -5.37 -3.36
CA THR A 265 -18.25 -4.56 -3.68
C THR A 265 -18.52 -4.60 -5.17
N LEU A 266 -19.79 -4.80 -5.56
CA LEU A 266 -20.24 -4.92 -6.94
C LEU A 266 -21.33 -3.89 -7.22
N PHE A 267 -21.18 -3.16 -8.32
CA PHE A 267 -22.16 -2.19 -8.81
C PHE A 267 -22.45 -2.49 -10.30
N GLN A 268 -23.68 -2.80 -10.63
CA GLN A 268 -24.09 -3.08 -12.01
C GLN A 268 -24.96 -1.97 -12.55
N VAL A 269 -24.56 -1.40 -13.67
CA VAL A 269 -25.37 -0.44 -14.43
C VAL A 269 -26.47 -1.17 -15.18
N CYS A 270 -27.72 -1.05 -14.73
CA CYS A 270 -28.85 -1.72 -15.35
C CYS A 270 -29.37 -0.99 -16.59
N ASP A 271 -29.51 0.34 -16.49
CA ASP A 271 -30.00 1.18 -17.58
C ASP A 271 -29.47 2.60 -17.50
N ILE A 272 -29.33 3.24 -18.66
CA ILE A 272 -28.95 4.64 -18.81
C ILE A 272 -29.95 5.30 -19.73
N ASP A 273 -30.80 6.17 -19.16
CA ASP A 273 -31.80 6.90 -19.92
C ASP A 273 -31.13 7.95 -20.83
N GLU A 274 -31.20 7.73 -22.14
CA GLU A 274 -30.64 8.60 -23.18
C GLU A 274 -31.52 9.83 -23.48
N SER A 275 -32.73 9.88 -22.98
CA SER A 275 -33.75 10.91 -23.35
C SER A 275 -33.39 12.33 -22.87
N GLN A 276 -32.34 12.51 -22.08
CA GLN A 276 -31.92 13.82 -21.61
C GLN A 276 -30.78 14.49 -22.42
N GLU A 277 -30.25 13.85 -23.46
CA GLU A 277 -29.23 14.47 -24.31
C GLU A 277 -29.74 15.56 -25.26
N THR A 278 -31.05 15.76 -25.39
CA THR A 278 -31.64 16.66 -26.39
C THR A 278 -32.07 18.03 -25.89
N ARG A 279 -31.56 18.51 -24.73
CA ARG A 279 -31.62 19.92 -24.34
C ARG A 279 -30.23 20.54 -24.27
N SER A 280 -29.44 20.41 -25.31
CA SER A 280 -28.46 21.44 -25.64
C SER A 280 -29.25 22.73 -25.91
N PRO A 281 -28.89 23.88 -25.34
CA PRO A 281 -29.49 25.15 -25.73
C PRO A 281 -29.31 25.26 -27.25
N GLU A 282 -30.43 25.56 -27.92
CA GLU A 282 -30.45 25.82 -29.37
C GLU A 282 -29.18 26.56 -29.75
N LYS A 283 -28.43 26.01 -30.69
CA LYS A 283 -27.37 26.68 -31.39
C LYS A 283 -27.99 27.95 -31.99
N GLY A 284 -27.91 29.04 -31.24
CA GLY A 284 -28.12 30.35 -31.80
C GLY A 284 -27.30 30.40 -33.07
N GLN A 285 -27.97 30.76 -34.16
CA GLN A 285 -27.37 30.91 -35.48
C GLN A 285 -26.00 31.55 -35.34
N GLN A 286 -24.94 30.76 -35.43
CA GLN A 286 -23.61 31.28 -35.62
C GLN A 286 -23.61 31.98 -36.98
N SER A 287 -23.79 33.30 -36.92
CA SER A 287 -23.47 34.15 -38.06
C SER A 287 -22.02 33.77 -38.44
N LYS A 288 -21.84 33.23 -39.64
CA LYS A 288 -20.50 32.99 -40.23
C LYS A 288 -19.77 34.33 -40.26
N ARG A 289 -19.11 34.70 -39.17
CA ARG A 289 -18.12 35.77 -39.21
C ARG A 289 -17.00 35.30 -40.13
N ARG A 290 -17.00 35.82 -41.37
CA ARG A 290 -15.86 35.67 -42.27
C ARG A 290 -14.68 36.35 -41.57
N PHE A 291 -13.72 35.55 -41.13
CA PHE A 291 -12.43 36.06 -40.67
C PHE A 291 -11.78 36.74 -41.84
N THR A 292 -11.61 38.05 -41.72
CA THR A 292 -10.80 38.81 -42.70
C THR A 292 -9.32 38.41 -42.53
N PRO A 293 -8.53 38.41 -43.61
CA PRO A 293 -7.10 38.07 -43.55
C PRO A 293 -6.34 38.86 -42.46
N LEU A 294 -6.82 40.07 -42.12
CA LEU A 294 -6.27 40.89 -41.05
C LEU A 294 -6.48 40.24 -39.67
N ASN A 295 -7.66 39.67 -39.40
CA ASN A 295 -7.94 38.99 -38.11
C ASN A 295 -7.09 37.72 -37.93
N ILE A 296 -6.83 36.96 -39.01
CA ILE A 296 -5.92 35.82 -39.00
C ILE A 296 -4.49 36.26 -38.70
N PHE A 297 -4.03 37.34 -39.31
CA PHE A 297 -2.70 37.89 -39.08
C PHE A 297 -2.51 38.37 -37.64
N VAL A 298 -3.52 39.06 -37.05
CA VAL A 298 -3.48 39.51 -35.67
C VAL A 298 -3.47 38.31 -34.68
N CYS A 299 -4.26 37.26 -34.94
CA CYS A 299 -4.24 36.04 -34.12
C CYS A 299 -2.89 35.32 -34.17
N LEU A 300 -2.26 35.22 -35.36
CA LEU A 300 -0.93 34.61 -35.50
C LEU A 300 0.16 35.45 -34.85
N LEU A 301 0.06 36.78 -34.93
CA LEU A 301 1.01 37.70 -34.26
C LEU A 301 0.89 37.58 -32.72
N LEU A 302 -0.33 37.51 -32.15
CA LEU A 302 -0.57 37.32 -30.73
C LEU A 302 -0.06 35.96 -30.26
N ALA A 303 -0.29 34.88 -31.01
CA ALA A 303 0.23 33.57 -30.71
C ALA A 303 1.77 33.52 -30.72
N PHE A 304 2.41 34.21 -31.69
CA PHE A 304 3.87 34.33 -31.77
C PHE A 304 4.44 35.13 -30.58
N LEU A 305 3.81 36.27 -30.20
CA LEU A 305 4.20 37.07 -29.03
C LEU A 305 4.04 36.29 -27.72
N LEU A 306 2.93 35.52 -27.55
CA LEU A 306 2.72 34.65 -26.41
C LEU A 306 3.77 33.54 -26.35
N GLY A 307 4.12 32.95 -27.49
CA GLY A 307 5.18 31.95 -27.60
C GLY A 307 6.57 32.53 -27.22
N MET A 308 6.89 33.73 -27.64
CA MET A 308 8.12 34.41 -27.22
C MET A 308 8.15 34.74 -25.73
N LEU A 309 7.00 35.16 -25.16
CA LEU A 309 6.87 35.42 -23.71
C LEU A 309 7.06 34.14 -22.87
N LEU A 310 6.47 33.02 -23.30
CA LEU A 310 6.66 31.72 -22.66
C LEU A 310 8.10 31.22 -22.79
N PHE A 311 8.73 31.44 -23.92
CA PHE A 311 10.14 31.06 -24.15
C PHE A 311 11.10 31.91 -23.31
N ALA A 312 10.88 33.24 -23.24
CA ALA A 312 11.65 34.12 -22.37
C ALA A 312 11.46 33.82 -20.89
N GLY A 313 10.18 33.55 -20.45
CA GLY A 313 9.86 33.14 -19.10
C GLY A 313 10.53 31.82 -18.71
N SER A 314 10.62 30.85 -19.64
CA SER A 314 11.27 29.56 -19.37
C SER A 314 12.79 29.67 -19.18
N LYS A 315 13.44 30.64 -19.87
CA LYS A 315 14.86 30.92 -19.66
C LYS A 315 15.13 31.61 -18.33
N ILE A 316 14.32 32.60 -17.96
CA ILE A 316 14.46 33.34 -16.68
C ILE A 316 14.23 32.41 -15.49
N PHE A 317 13.29 31.44 -15.60
CA PHE A 317 13.03 30.45 -14.52
C PHE A 317 14.14 29.40 -14.40
N LYS A 318 14.87 29.08 -15.48
CA LYS A 318 16.01 28.15 -15.42
C LYS A 318 17.27 28.71 -14.78
N GLU A 319 17.46 30.03 -14.84
CA GLU A 319 18.68 30.68 -14.32
C GLU A 319 18.62 31.02 -12.81
N ASN A 320 17.45 30.97 -12.18
CA ASN A 320 17.28 31.42 -10.78
C ASN A 320 16.96 30.30 -9.78
N THR A 321 16.95 29.03 -10.15
CA THR A 321 16.94 27.94 -9.18
C THR A 321 18.37 27.63 -8.75
N PRO A 322 18.74 27.81 -7.48
CA PRO A 322 20.04 27.35 -7.00
C PRO A 322 20.12 25.84 -7.29
N PRO A 323 21.26 25.35 -7.77
CA PRO A 323 21.44 23.94 -8.03
C PRO A 323 21.13 23.17 -6.74
N GLN A 324 20.17 22.26 -6.80
CA GLN A 324 19.91 21.33 -5.71
C GLN A 324 21.20 20.54 -5.48
N PRO A 325 21.63 20.37 -4.22
CA PRO A 325 22.82 19.59 -3.93
C PRO A 325 22.59 18.16 -4.44
N GLU A 326 23.49 17.69 -5.30
CA GLU A 326 23.46 16.32 -5.79
C GLU A 326 23.90 15.39 -4.66
N TYR A 327 22.95 14.76 -3.96
CA TYR A 327 23.24 13.82 -2.90
C TYR A 327 23.92 12.57 -3.45
N SER A 328 24.95 12.12 -2.74
CA SER A 328 25.64 10.86 -3.01
C SER A 328 25.96 10.18 -1.68
N ILE A 329 25.94 8.86 -1.66
CA ILE A 329 26.29 8.09 -0.46
C ILE A 329 26.97 6.80 -0.87
N LYS A 330 28.07 6.45 -0.15
CA LYS A 330 28.87 5.26 -0.37
C LYS A 330 29.25 4.62 0.94
N LEU A 331 29.11 3.31 1.02
CA LEU A 331 29.50 2.53 2.17
C LEU A 331 30.85 1.85 1.91
N LEU A 332 31.83 2.17 2.72
CA LEU A 332 33.15 1.55 2.70
C LEU A 332 33.27 0.58 3.88
N LEU A 333 33.70 -0.64 3.61
CA LEU A 333 34.05 -1.62 4.62
C LEU A 333 35.56 -1.85 4.59
N GLU A 334 36.19 -1.92 5.76
CA GLU A 334 37.62 -2.28 5.88
C GLU A 334 37.87 -3.68 5.28
N LYS A 335 36.94 -4.61 5.51
CA LYS A 335 36.92 -5.98 4.97
C LYS A 335 35.52 -6.42 4.66
N ASP A 336 35.35 -7.25 3.66
CA ASP A 336 34.08 -7.85 3.28
C ASP A 336 33.76 -9.15 4.05
N THR A 337 34.69 -9.58 4.91
CA THR A 337 34.59 -10.85 5.64
C THR A 337 34.70 -10.63 7.14
N LEU A 338 33.72 -11.15 7.90
CA LEU A 338 33.62 -11.02 9.35
C LEU A 338 33.77 -12.39 10.03
N GLU A 339 34.74 -12.50 10.92
CA GLU A 339 35.00 -13.69 11.73
C GLU A 339 34.40 -13.54 13.13
N TYR A 340 34.00 -14.66 13.75
CA TYR A 340 33.45 -14.66 15.10
C TYR A 340 34.51 -14.11 16.11
N GLY A 341 34.06 -13.18 16.96
CA GLY A 341 34.92 -12.52 17.96
C GLY A 341 35.78 -11.39 17.42
N LYS A 342 35.70 -11.10 16.11
CA LYS A 342 36.37 -9.96 15.48
C LYS A 342 35.38 -8.86 15.11
N THR A 343 35.87 -7.65 14.90
CA THR A 343 35.12 -6.51 14.37
C THR A 343 35.74 -6.08 13.05
N ILE A 344 34.90 -5.46 12.18
CA ILE A 344 35.34 -4.74 10.98
C ILE A 344 34.87 -3.30 11.10
N GLU A 345 35.64 -2.38 10.55
CA GLU A 345 35.27 -0.96 10.52
C GLU A 345 34.49 -0.64 9.25
N PHE A 346 33.61 0.33 9.36
CA PHE A 346 32.88 0.88 8.21
C PHE A 346 32.95 2.41 8.23
N LYS A 347 32.85 2.99 7.03
CA LYS A 347 32.79 4.44 6.84
C LYS A 347 31.69 4.74 5.83
N VAL A 348 30.93 5.82 6.07
CA VAL A 348 29.97 6.34 5.12
C VAL A 348 30.55 7.61 4.53
N GLU A 349 30.70 7.65 3.20
CA GLU A 349 31.22 8.78 2.44
C GLU A 349 30.19 9.31 1.46
N GLY A 350 30.27 10.60 1.13
CA GLY A 350 29.42 11.23 0.13
C GLY A 350 28.89 12.59 0.58
N ILE A 351 27.95 13.12 -0.22
CA ILE A 351 27.23 14.36 0.07
C ILE A 351 25.88 14.01 0.66
N TYR A 352 25.74 14.12 1.96
CA TYR A 352 24.50 13.83 2.71
C TYR A 352 24.46 14.63 4.00
N ARG A 353 23.28 14.86 4.57
CA ARG A 353 23.14 15.43 5.92
C ARG A 353 22.91 14.34 6.95
N HIS A 354 22.06 13.37 6.59
CA HIS A 354 21.74 12.24 7.45
C HIS A 354 21.69 10.96 6.62
N TYR A 355 21.97 9.83 7.27
CA TYR A 355 21.85 8.50 6.65
C TYR A 355 21.18 7.51 7.58
N ILE A 356 20.64 6.44 6.98
CA ILE A 356 19.99 5.33 7.67
C ILE A 356 20.77 4.06 7.36
N LEU A 357 21.12 3.30 8.41
CA LEU A 357 21.72 1.97 8.27
C LEU A 357 20.66 0.89 8.45
N LYS A 358 20.58 -0.05 7.49
CA LYS A 358 19.74 -1.25 7.58
C LYS A 358 20.59 -2.50 7.54
N TYR A 359 20.38 -3.41 8.50
CA TYR A 359 21.12 -4.66 8.64
C TYR A 359 20.28 -5.67 9.43
N ASP A 360 20.62 -6.97 9.36
CA ASP A 360 19.95 -7.98 10.17
C ASP A 360 20.52 -8.00 11.61
N PRO A 361 19.78 -7.54 12.62
CA PRO A 361 20.23 -7.48 14.01
C PRO A 361 20.34 -8.85 14.68
N LYS A 362 19.83 -9.92 14.05
CA LYS A 362 20.00 -11.29 14.54
C LYS A 362 21.38 -11.84 14.21
N ILE A 363 22.01 -11.31 13.14
CA ILE A 363 23.29 -11.76 12.61
C ILE A 363 24.43 -10.85 13.04
N ILE A 364 24.29 -9.54 12.89
CA ILE A 364 25.36 -8.57 13.18
C ILE A 364 24.92 -7.55 14.23
N LYS A 365 25.91 -7.03 14.95
CA LYS A 365 25.76 -5.89 15.86
C LYS A 365 26.57 -4.74 15.32
N VAL A 366 25.95 -3.59 15.18
CA VAL A 366 26.59 -2.35 14.70
C VAL A 366 26.78 -1.40 15.87
N ASN A 367 28.00 -0.88 16.04
CA ASN A 367 28.31 0.20 16.95
C ASN A 367 28.59 1.45 16.12
N THR A 368 27.63 2.36 16.06
CA THR A 368 27.77 3.60 15.28
C THR A 368 28.68 4.62 15.90
N LYS A 369 28.93 4.55 17.23
CA LYS A 369 29.91 5.44 17.91
C LYS A 369 31.37 5.10 17.56
N THR A 370 31.67 3.83 17.37
CA THR A 370 32.99 3.36 16.97
C THR A 370 33.08 2.94 15.52
N SER A 371 32.00 3.07 14.76
CA SER A 371 31.91 2.64 13.36
C SER A 371 32.33 1.18 13.14
N GLN A 372 31.94 0.30 14.04
CA GLN A 372 32.36 -1.10 14.04
C GLN A 372 31.19 -2.06 13.91
N ILE A 373 31.41 -3.15 13.18
CA ILE A 373 30.47 -4.25 12.97
C ILE A 373 31.04 -5.51 13.59
N SER A 374 30.23 -6.24 14.37
CA SER A 374 30.62 -7.51 14.99
C SER A 374 29.51 -8.56 14.77
N LEU A 375 29.88 -9.85 14.83
CA LEU A 375 28.89 -10.93 14.84
C LEU A 375 28.21 -11.02 16.21
N LYS A 376 26.89 -11.18 16.19
CA LYS A 376 26.13 -11.49 17.40
C LYS A 376 26.41 -12.95 17.79
N ALA A 377 26.63 -13.19 19.08
CA ALA A 377 26.88 -14.55 19.59
C ALA A 377 25.61 -15.41 19.48
N ASN A 378 25.39 -16.03 18.32
CA ASN A 378 24.34 -17.03 18.14
C ASN A 378 24.99 -18.32 17.59
N LYS A 379 24.88 -19.43 18.35
CA LYS A 379 25.49 -20.72 18.04
C LYS A 379 25.06 -21.32 16.70
N ASN A 380 23.90 -20.90 16.16
CA ASN A 380 23.28 -21.49 14.97
C ASN A 380 23.65 -20.78 13.64
N VAL A 381 24.24 -19.59 13.66
CA VAL A 381 24.57 -18.81 12.45
C VAL A 381 25.92 -19.23 11.84
N ALA A 382 26.75 -19.94 12.58
CA ALA A 382 28.15 -20.25 12.19
C ALA A 382 28.30 -21.41 11.19
N GLY A 383 27.23 -21.89 10.56
CA GLY A 383 27.24 -23.17 9.82
C GLY A 383 27.35 -23.12 8.31
N LYS A 384 27.00 -22.07 7.58
CA LYS A 384 26.70 -22.21 6.15
C LYS A 384 27.35 -21.23 5.17
N GLY A 385 28.37 -20.48 5.52
CA GLY A 385 28.97 -19.51 4.58
C GLY A 385 27.94 -18.41 4.18
N GLU A 386 27.12 -17.98 5.12
CA GLU A 386 26.06 -16.99 4.92
C GLU A 386 26.67 -15.60 4.76
N LYS A 387 25.98 -14.74 4.01
CA LYS A 387 26.32 -13.33 3.88
C LYS A 387 25.23 -12.48 4.54
N ALA A 388 25.63 -11.47 5.28
CA ALA A 388 24.74 -10.47 5.84
C ALA A 388 24.69 -9.23 4.93
N MET A 389 23.52 -8.71 4.67
CA MET A 389 23.35 -7.45 3.95
C MET A 389 23.57 -6.28 4.92
N PHE A 390 24.32 -5.28 4.47
CA PHE A 390 24.52 -4.02 5.17
C PHE A 390 24.28 -2.88 4.18
N LYS A 391 23.19 -2.11 4.40
CA LYS A 391 22.74 -1.04 3.50
C LYS A 391 22.82 0.30 4.19
N VAL A 392 23.35 1.31 3.49
CA VAL A 392 23.26 2.72 3.87
C VAL A 392 22.35 3.46 2.87
N THR A 393 21.51 4.35 3.37
CA THR A 393 20.59 5.13 2.54
C THR A 393 20.67 6.59 2.97
N CYS A 394 20.76 7.52 2.01
CA CYS A 394 20.65 8.95 2.27
C CYS A 394 19.22 9.28 2.72
N LYS A 395 19.06 10.01 3.83
CA LYS A 395 17.72 10.33 4.34
C LYS A 395 17.02 11.42 3.52
N GLU A 396 17.79 12.33 2.95
CA GLU A 396 17.31 13.43 2.12
C GLU A 396 16.93 12.99 0.70
N ASP A 397 17.54 11.91 0.21
CA ASP A 397 17.25 11.29 -1.08
C ASP A 397 17.35 9.77 -0.98
N THR A 398 16.24 9.10 -0.73
CA THR A 398 16.20 7.65 -0.50
C THR A 398 16.53 6.81 -1.74
N ALA A 399 16.56 7.44 -2.93
CA ALA A 399 17.06 6.80 -4.14
C ALA A 399 18.60 6.66 -4.14
N LYS A 400 19.30 7.43 -3.32
CA LYS A 400 20.74 7.35 -3.15
C LYS A 400 21.07 6.42 -1.98
N TYR A 401 21.56 5.23 -2.30
CA TYR A 401 21.95 4.21 -1.33
C TYR A 401 23.16 3.40 -1.83
N ASP A 402 23.84 2.73 -0.92
CA ASP A 402 24.84 1.72 -1.24
C ASP A 402 24.61 0.47 -0.38
N ILE A 403 24.89 -0.69 -0.95
CA ILE A 403 24.70 -1.99 -0.31
C ILE A 403 26.02 -2.76 -0.37
N LYS A 404 26.44 -3.28 0.78
CA LYS A 404 27.54 -4.22 0.89
C LYS A 404 27.08 -5.53 1.50
N TYR A 405 27.71 -6.60 1.09
CA TYR A 405 27.51 -7.92 1.67
C TYR A 405 28.74 -8.30 2.48
N ILE A 406 28.49 -8.68 3.74
CA ILE A 406 29.52 -9.12 4.67
C ILE A 406 29.50 -10.65 4.70
N TYR A 407 30.57 -11.30 4.29
CA TYR A 407 30.69 -12.75 4.29
C TYR A 407 31.07 -13.26 5.68
N LEU A 408 30.31 -14.22 6.19
CA LEU A 408 30.51 -14.80 7.52
C LEU A 408 31.40 -16.01 7.42
N LYS A 409 32.60 -15.97 8.04
CA LYS A 409 33.48 -17.13 8.09
C LYS A 409 33.02 -18.13 9.16
N LYS A 410 33.06 -19.42 8.81
CA LYS A 410 32.82 -20.53 9.75
C LYS A 410 33.78 -20.44 10.92
N ARG A 411 33.26 -20.61 12.13
CA ARG A 411 34.11 -20.85 13.32
C ARG A 411 34.89 -22.17 13.08
N LYS A 412 36.21 -22.11 13.18
CA LYS A 412 37.02 -23.36 13.29
C LYS A 412 36.56 -24.06 14.57
N PRO A 413 36.21 -25.38 14.53
CA PRO A 413 35.88 -26.10 15.74
C PRO A 413 37.02 -25.96 16.74
N SER A 414 36.73 -25.67 18.01
CA SER A 414 37.73 -25.66 19.05
C SER A 414 38.12 -27.09 19.42
N TYR A 415 39.30 -27.31 19.99
CA TYR A 415 39.74 -28.63 20.45
C TYR A 415 38.71 -29.31 21.38
N LYS A 416 37.94 -28.55 22.15
CA LYS A 416 36.80 -29.02 22.96
C LYS A 416 35.64 -29.53 22.12
N ASP A 417 35.36 -28.92 20.96
CA ASP A 417 34.28 -29.35 20.07
C ASP A 417 34.62 -30.66 19.29
N MET A 418 35.93 -30.98 19.22
CA MET A 418 36.41 -32.25 18.59
C MET A 418 36.48 -33.45 19.58
N LEU A 419 36.46 -33.17 20.90
CA LEU A 419 36.47 -34.20 21.93
C LEU A 419 35.07 -34.59 22.44
N GLY A 420 34.03 -33.94 22.01
CA GLY A 420 32.63 -34.15 22.48
C GLY A 420 31.79 -35.12 21.64
N GLY A 421 32.39 -35.98 20.87
CA GLY A 421 31.71 -37.00 20.05
C GLY A 421 31.97 -38.40 20.55
N GLY A 422 31.37 -38.82 21.66
CA GLY A 422 31.49 -40.22 22.09
C GLY A 422 31.03 -40.46 23.52
N GLU A 423 29.75 -40.46 23.78
CA GLU A 423 29.17 -41.32 24.83
C GLU A 423 27.95 -42.03 24.27
N ALA A 424 28.22 -43.27 23.89
CA ALA A 424 27.21 -44.24 23.57
C ALA A 424 26.65 -44.88 24.85
N ASP A 425 25.39 -45.17 24.83
CA ASP A 425 24.60 -45.93 25.79
C ASP A 425 25.34 -47.11 26.43
N ILE A 426 25.40 -47.13 27.78
CA ILE A 426 25.47 -48.40 28.54
C ILE A 426 24.39 -48.34 29.63
N LYS A 427 23.34 -49.15 29.42
CA LYS A 427 22.38 -49.52 30.44
C LYS A 427 23.06 -50.36 31.52
N GLY A 428 22.94 -49.96 32.76
CA GLY A 428 23.32 -50.78 33.94
C GLY A 428 22.37 -50.51 35.09
N ASN A 429 21.55 -51.47 35.33
CA ASN A 429 20.56 -51.62 36.41
C ASN A 429 21.25 -51.83 37.76
N SER A 430 20.88 -51.07 38.83
CA SER A 430 20.85 -51.65 40.18
C SER A 430 20.14 -50.68 41.18
N ASN A 431 19.14 -51.24 41.84
CA ASN A 431 18.43 -50.75 43.02
C ASN A 431 19.36 -50.37 44.19
N THR A 432 19.01 -49.33 44.95
CA THR A 432 18.65 -49.46 46.38
C THR A 432 18.32 -48.11 47.03
N ASN A 433 17.19 -48.10 47.70
CA ASN A 433 16.71 -47.42 48.89
C ASN A 433 17.53 -46.26 49.54
N GLY A 434 16.77 -45.21 49.90
CA GLY A 434 17.12 -44.43 51.11
C GLY A 434 16.52 -43.02 51.19
N LYS A 435 15.36 -42.94 51.67
CA LYS A 435 14.70 -41.99 52.61
C LYS A 435 15.31 -40.56 52.81
N ASN A 436 14.40 -39.63 52.73
CA ASN A 436 13.99 -38.57 53.66
C ASN A 436 14.45 -37.11 53.42
N LYS A 437 13.39 -36.35 53.29
CA LYS A 437 13.01 -35.08 53.99
C LYS A 437 13.54 -33.76 53.51
N SER A 438 12.59 -33.01 53.16
CA SER A 438 12.06 -31.70 53.64
C SER A 438 12.55 -30.46 52.90
N ASP A 439 11.54 -29.85 52.34
CA ASP A 439 11.01 -28.50 52.50
C ASP A 439 11.64 -27.34 51.67
N GLU A 440 10.68 -26.67 51.13
CA GLU A 440 10.48 -25.25 50.88
C GLU A 440 10.80 -24.66 49.49
N ASN A 441 9.66 -24.44 48.80
CA ASN A 441 9.22 -23.24 48.12
C ASN A 441 10.28 -22.31 47.47
N LYS A 442 10.21 -22.19 46.15
CA LYS A 442 9.85 -20.92 45.52
C LYS A 442 9.54 -21.11 44.04
N THR A 443 8.37 -20.68 43.69
CA THR A 443 7.85 -20.40 42.38
C THR A 443 8.73 -19.41 41.63
N ASP A 444 9.13 -19.75 40.40
CA ASP A 444 9.46 -18.76 39.37
C ASP A 444 8.85 -19.24 38.06
N GLU A 445 7.83 -18.52 37.67
CA GLU A 445 7.18 -18.60 36.37
C GLU A 445 8.12 -18.09 35.30
N ASN A 446 8.54 -18.97 34.39
CA ASN A 446 9.20 -18.54 33.15
C ASN A 446 8.17 -18.34 32.06
N HIS A 447 7.80 -17.10 31.81
CA HIS A 447 7.14 -16.68 30.59
C HIS A 447 8.17 -16.69 29.44
N ALA A 448 7.96 -17.57 28.49
CA ALA A 448 8.61 -17.52 27.18
C ALA A 448 7.96 -16.42 26.36
N GLY A 449 8.61 -15.26 26.27
CA GLY A 449 8.20 -14.19 25.36
C GLY A 449 8.76 -14.42 23.98
N ASP A 450 7.89 -14.59 23.01
CA ASP A 450 8.20 -14.59 21.59
C ASP A 450 8.70 -13.19 21.17
N ASN A 451 10.00 -13.08 20.92
CA ASN A 451 10.60 -11.85 20.43
C ASN A 451 10.54 -11.80 18.89
N LYS A 452 9.49 -11.18 18.35
CA LYS A 452 9.47 -10.75 16.94
C LYS A 452 10.50 -9.64 16.75
N GLY A 453 11.58 -9.94 16.01
CA GLY A 453 12.69 -9.02 15.82
C GLY A 453 12.34 -7.85 14.93
N THR A 454 12.26 -6.67 15.51
CA THR A 454 12.28 -5.39 14.81
C THR A 454 13.67 -5.14 14.22
N VAL A 455 13.71 -4.68 12.96
CA VAL A 455 14.95 -4.26 12.30
C VAL A 455 15.34 -2.87 12.84
N PRO A 456 16.45 -2.69 13.57
CA PRO A 456 16.79 -1.38 14.09
C PRO A 456 17.17 -0.42 12.95
N THR A 457 16.61 0.77 13.03
CA THR A 457 16.97 1.90 12.16
C THR A 457 17.85 2.86 12.96
N VAL A 458 19.05 3.16 12.47
CA VAL A 458 19.98 4.09 13.11
C VAL A 458 20.16 5.31 12.22
N THR A 459 19.96 6.50 12.76
CA THR A 459 20.19 7.76 12.05
C THR A 459 21.43 8.47 12.62
N ALA A 460 22.30 8.96 11.75
CA ALA A 460 23.47 9.77 12.15
C ALA A 460 23.58 11.02 11.27
N SER A 461 24.03 12.14 11.85
CA SER A 461 24.34 13.37 11.13
C SER A 461 25.80 13.39 10.65
N GLY A 462 26.08 14.09 9.55
CA GLY A 462 27.38 14.11 8.87
C GLY A 462 28.53 14.78 9.61
N ASP A 463 28.28 15.51 10.72
CA ASP A 463 29.30 16.10 11.58
C ASP A 463 29.27 15.40 12.95
N ALA A 464 30.23 14.51 13.12
CA ALA A 464 30.70 13.84 14.36
C ALA A 464 29.67 13.70 15.51
N ALA A 465 29.19 12.53 15.68
CA ALA A 465 28.53 11.87 16.80
C ALA A 465 27.17 11.28 16.42
N ALA A 466 27.20 9.98 16.20
CA ALA A 466 25.98 9.19 16.03
C ALA A 466 25.17 9.16 17.33
N SER A 467 23.96 9.70 17.34
CA SER A 467 23.01 9.44 18.42
C SER A 467 22.22 8.18 18.06
N ILE A 468 22.27 7.20 18.94
CA ILE A 468 21.44 6.00 18.85
C ILE A 468 20.08 6.37 19.41
N VAL A 469 19.05 6.36 18.57
CA VAL A 469 17.66 6.28 19.05
C VAL A 469 17.30 4.81 19.00
N THR A 470 17.33 4.16 20.15
CA THR A 470 16.70 2.84 20.33
C THR A 470 15.24 3.09 20.67
N ASN A 471 14.36 2.75 19.77
CA ASN A 471 12.98 2.40 20.09
C ASN A 471 12.87 0.88 20.13
#